data_650727643be0c3fb798b9cac7f3a8fbc
#
_entry.id   650727643be0c3fb798b9cac7f3a8fbc
#
_cell.length_a   1.000
_cell.length_b   1.000
_cell.length_c   1.000
_cell.angle_alpha   90.00
_cell.angle_beta   90.00
_cell.angle_gamma   90.00
#
_symmetry.space_group_name_H-M   'P 1'
#
loop_
_entity.id
_entity.type
_entity.pdbx_description
1 polymer ?
#
loop_
_entity_poly.entity_id
_entity_poly.type
_entity_poly.pdbx_seq_one_letter_code
_entity_poly.pdbx_strand_id
1 'polypeptide(L)'
;VAGNSTRVSCAGDGSRIASAGMRVRISTLGDRSNIASNGDLAQVVSFGANARIANSGENVHLVTSGDNAVIASTGHVDSLILGPGGCAALAYHDGERTRFAVAIEGENNIRAGVKYRLNEQHQFVEC
;
A
#
# COMPACT_ATOMS: atom_id res chain seq x y z
N VAL A 1 10.64 0.06 -13.26
CA VAL A 1 11.28 -1.25 -13.16
C VAL A 1 10.33 -2.31 -13.72
N ALA A 2 10.80 -3.17 -14.59
CA ALA A 2 9.96 -4.14 -15.30
C ALA A 2 10.38 -5.59 -15.12
N GLY A 3 11.40 -5.90 -14.34
CA GLY A 3 11.85 -7.28 -14.13
C GLY A 3 11.09 -8.00 -13.03
N ASN A 4 10.93 -9.32 -13.15
CA ASN A 4 10.37 -10.15 -12.08
C ASN A 4 11.40 -10.34 -10.96
N SER A 5 10.91 -10.41 -9.71
CA SER A 5 11.74 -10.61 -8.52
C SER A 5 12.82 -9.53 -8.34
N THR A 6 12.51 -8.32 -8.74
CA THR A 6 13.41 -7.17 -8.67
C THR A 6 13.27 -6.49 -7.31
N ARG A 7 14.38 -5.95 -6.80
CA ARG A 7 14.38 -5.14 -5.57
C ARG A 7 14.75 -3.72 -5.92
N VAL A 8 13.97 -2.77 -5.43
CA VAL A 8 14.24 -1.33 -5.60
C VAL A 8 14.36 -0.71 -4.22
N SER A 9 15.45 0.00 -3.99
CA SER A 9 15.69 0.70 -2.74
C SER A 9 16.04 2.14 -3.03
N CYS A 10 15.40 3.08 -2.36
CA CYS A 10 15.61 4.48 -2.60
C CYS A 10 15.61 5.25 -1.28
N ALA A 11 16.61 6.11 -1.09
CA ALA A 11 16.76 6.88 0.15
C ALA A 11 16.61 8.39 -0.04
N GLY A 12 16.43 8.87 -1.27
CA GLY A 12 16.29 10.30 -1.53
C GLY A 12 14.85 10.79 -1.36
N ASP A 13 14.70 12.05 -0.95
CA ASP A 13 13.38 12.68 -0.86
C ASP A 13 12.81 12.93 -2.25
N GLY A 14 11.49 12.84 -2.36
CA GLY A 14 10.80 13.09 -3.61
C GLY A 14 11.02 12.02 -4.66
N SER A 15 11.45 10.83 -4.29
CA SER A 15 11.72 9.73 -5.22
C SER A 15 10.44 9.25 -5.89
N ARG A 16 10.57 8.87 -7.15
CA ARG A 16 9.48 8.29 -7.92
C ARG A 16 9.87 6.91 -8.39
N ILE A 17 9.04 5.92 -8.07
CA ILE A 17 9.30 4.53 -8.42
C ILE A 17 8.11 3.99 -9.17
N ALA A 18 8.35 3.38 -10.33
CA ALA A 18 7.33 2.68 -11.08
C ALA A 18 7.81 1.25 -11.32
N SER A 19 6.97 0.28 -11.02
CA SER A 19 7.31 -1.12 -11.18
C SER A 19 6.18 -1.89 -11.86
N ALA A 20 6.52 -2.74 -12.82
CA ALA A 20 5.56 -3.56 -13.53
C ALA A 20 5.85 -5.07 -13.44
N GLY A 21 6.92 -5.47 -12.77
CA GLY A 21 7.28 -6.88 -12.63
C GLY A 21 6.58 -7.57 -11.47
N MET A 22 6.51 -8.90 -11.52
CA MET A 22 5.96 -9.70 -10.43
C MET A 22 6.99 -9.85 -9.30
N ARG A 23 6.49 -9.98 -8.07
CA ARG A 23 7.32 -10.21 -6.88
C ARG A 23 8.41 -9.15 -6.68
N VAL A 24 8.08 -7.93 -6.97
CA VAL A 24 8.99 -6.81 -6.79
C VAL A 24 8.94 -6.35 -5.34
N ARG A 25 10.10 -6.03 -4.79
CA ARG A 25 10.20 -5.43 -3.45
C ARG A 25 10.67 -4.01 -3.58
N ILE A 26 9.89 -3.09 -3.04
CA ILE A 26 10.19 -1.65 -3.10
C ILE A 26 10.35 -1.15 -1.68
N SER A 27 11.45 -0.45 -1.43
CA SER A 27 11.72 0.14 -0.12
C SER A 27 12.15 1.58 -0.31
N THR A 28 11.50 2.52 0.38
CA THR A 28 11.87 3.92 0.34
C THR A 28 12.07 4.46 1.74
N LEU A 29 13.10 5.29 1.93
CA LEU A 29 13.40 5.94 3.19
C LEU A 29 13.18 7.45 3.16
N GLY A 30 13.15 8.05 1.97
CA GLY A 30 12.97 9.49 1.84
C GLY A 30 11.51 9.93 1.95
N ASP A 31 11.32 11.20 2.27
CA ASP A 31 9.99 11.81 2.36
C ASP A 31 9.41 12.10 0.98
N ARG A 32 8.09 12.14 0.90
CA ARG A 32 7.35 12.48 -0.31
C ARG A 32 7.65 11.58 -1.50
N SER A 33 7.89 10.31 -1.23
CA SER A 33 8.08 9.32 -2.29
C SER A 33 6.76 8.99 -2.98
N ASN A 34 6.82 8.81 -4.29
CA ASN A 34 5.67 8.35 -5.07
C ASN A 34 5.99 6.98 -5.63
N ILE A 35 5.17 6.00 -5.32
CA ILE A 35 5.39 4.61 -5.73
C ILE A 35 4.18 4.14 -6.51
N ALA A 36 4.42 3.62 -7.71
CA ALA A 36 3.39 2.97 -8.51
C ALA A 36 3.82 1.53 -8.76
N SER A 37 2.99 0.57 -8.40
CA SER A 37 3.28 -0.84 -8.57
C SER A 37 2.15 -1.52 -9.32
N ASN A 38 2.49 -2.27 -10.36
CA ASN A 38 1.55 -2.90 -11.27
C ASN A 38 1.67 -4.42 -11.28
N GLY A 39 2.66 -4.98 -10.63
CA GLY A 39 2.90 -6.42 -10.63
C GLY A 39 2.25 -7.11 -9.44
N ASP A 40 1.94 -8.39 -9.61
CA ASP A 40 1.38 -9.21 -8.56
C ASP A 40 2.46 -9.63 -7.55
N LEU A 41 2.03 -9.90 -6.31
CA LEU A 41 2.89 -10.36 -5.23
C LEU A 41 3.98 -9.34 -4.85
N ALA A 42 3.75 -8.07 -5.10
CA ALA A 42 4.69 -7.01 -4.75
C ALA A 42 4.65 -6.72 -3.26
N GLN A 43 5.79 -6.31 -2.73
CA GLN A 43 5.92 -5.81 -1.37
C GLN A 43 6.42 -4.38 -1.42
N VAL A 44 5.67 -3.47 -0.84
CA VAL A 44 6.03 -2.05 -0.83
C VAL A 44 6.16 -1.59 0.61
N VAL A 45 7.31 -1.03 0.94
CA VAL A 45 7.58 -0.50 2.28
C VAL A 45 8.06 0.94 2.14
N SER A 46 7.43 1.85 2.87
CA SER A 46 7.82 3.25 2.90
C SER A 46 7.98 3.73 4.33
N PHE A 47 9.13 4.30 4.64
CA PHE A 47 9.44 4.83 5.96
C PHE A 47 9.35 6.36 6.03
N GLY A 48 9.34 7.03 4.90
CA GLY A 48 9.28 8.50 4.87
C GLY A 48 7.88 9.04 5.05
N ALA A 49 7.79 10.30 5.47
CA ALA A 49 6.51 11.00 5.61
C ALA A 49 5.94 11.39 4.25
N ASN A 50 4.62 11.49 4.18
CA ASN A 50 3.89 11.93 2.98
C ASN A 50 4.13 11.05 1.76
N ALA A 51 4.37 9.76 1.95
CA ALA A 51 4.50 8.82 0.85
C ALA A 51 3.16 8.59 0.17
N ARG A 52 3.18 8.39 -1.13
CA ARG A 52 2.00 8.06 -1.91
C ARG A 52 2.25 6.77 -2.65
N ILE A 53 1.37 5.81 -2.46
CA ILE A 53 1.49 4.49 -3.07
C ILE A 53 0.24 4.20 -3.87
N ALA A 54 0.40 3.87 -5.14
CA ALA A 54 -0.67 3.41 -6.00
C ALA A 54 -0.33 1.99 -6.47
N ASN A 55 -1.27 1.08 -6.32
CA ASN A 55 -1.06 -0.31 -6.65
C ASN A 55 -2.24 -0.86 -7.45
N SER A 56 -1.95 -1.62 -8.51
CA SER A 56 -2.96 -2.35 -9.26
C SER A 56 -2.67 -3.85 -9.34
N GLY A 57 -1.61 -4.33 -8.70
CA GLY A 57 -1.30 -5.76 -8.64
C GLY A 57 -2.12 -6.49 -7.58
N GLU A 58 -2.21 -7.80 -7.73
CA GLU A 58 -2.92 -8.68 -6.80
C GLU A 58 -1.98 -9.24 -5.74
N ASN A 59 -2.55 -9.55 -4.57
CA ASN A 59 -1.83 -10.21 -3.47
C ASN A 59 -0.57 -9.45 -3.05
N VAL A 60 -0.71 -8.15 -2.84
CA VAL A 60 0.40 -7.28 -2.45
C VAL A 60 0.39 -7.01 -0.95
N HIS A 61 1.56 -6.68 -0.42
CA HIS A 61 1.73 -6.26 0.96
C HIS A 61 2.23 -4.82 0.97
N LEU A 62 1.49 -3.95 1.66
CA LEU A 62 1.77 -2.52 1.70
C LEU A 62 2.05 -2.10 3.13
N VAL A 63 3.20 -1.48 3.37
CA VAL A 63 3.60 -1.02 4.70
C VAL A 63 4.04 0.43 4.60
N THR A 64 3.43 1.28 5.41
CA THR A 64 3.89 2.65 5.60
C THR A 64 4.09 2.90 7.09
N SER A 65 5.23 3.42 7.48
CA SER A 65 5.50 3.77 8.86
C SER A 65 5.72 5.27 9.06
N GLY A 66 5.82 6.02 7.99
CA GLY A 66 5.91 7.48 8.06
C GLY A 66 4.55 8.14 8.23
N ASP A 67 4.56 9.42 8.58
CA ASP A 67 3.35 10.20 8.82
C ASP A 67 2.63 10.54 7.51
N ASN A 68 1.30 10.55 7.57
CA ASN A 68 0.45 11.07 6.49
C ASN A 68 0.64 10.37 5.15
N ALA A 69 0.93 9.08 5.15
CA ALA A 69 1.03 8.30 3.92
C ALA A 69 -0.36 8.05 3.32
N VAL A 70 -0.44 8.00 2.00
CA VAL A 70 -1.67 7.74 1.27
C VAL A 70 -1.46 6.51 0.39
N ILE A 71 -2.36 5.54 0.50
CA ILE A 71 -2.33 4.31 -0.28
C ILE A 71 -3.62 4.18 -1.05
N ALA A 72 -3.52 3.90 -2.35
CA ALA A 72 -4.68 3.56 -3.17
C ALA A 72 -4.36 2.26 -3.92
N SER A 73 -5.26 1.30 -3.85
CA SER A 73 -5.08 0.02 -4.52
C SER A 73 -6.37 -0.41 -5.23
N THR A 74 -6.24 -0.80 -6.49
CA THR A 74 -7.33 -1.41 -7.25
C THR A 74 -7.20 -2.93 -7.30
N GLY A 75 -6.06 -3.48 -6.90
CA GLY A 75 -5.86 -4.91 -6.77
C GLY A 75 -6.10 -5.39 -5.34
N HIS A 76 -6.16 -6.70 -5.18
CA HIS A 76 -6.33 -7.30 -3.85
C HIS A 76 -5.08 -7.11 -3.00
N VAL A 77 -5.26 -6.59 -1.80
CA VAL A 77 -4.16 -6.38 -0.84
C VAL A 77 -4.24 -7.44 0.25
N ASP A 78 -3.17 -8.23 0.39
CA ASP A 78 -3.10 -9.27 1.41
C ASP A 78 -2.89 -8.70 2.80
N SER A 79 -2.11 -7.64 2.92
CA SER A 79 -1.90 -6.99 4.19
C SER A 79 -1.54 -5.51 4.01
N LEU A 80 -1.90 -4.72 5.01
CA LEU A 80 -1.72 -3.28 5.02
C LEU A 80 -1.32 -2.83 6.42
N ILE A 81 -0.28 -2.02 6.51
CA ILE A 81 0.11 -1.37 7.77
C ILE A 81 0.21 0.13 7.49
N LEU A 82 -0.49 0.92 8.31
CA LEU A 82 -0.47 2.38 8.21
C LEU A 82 0.37 2.99 9.32
N GLY A 83 1.09 4.05 8.99
CA GLY A 83 1.72 4.92 9.98
C GLY A 83 0.74 5.97 10.52
N PRO A 84 1.20 6.82 11.47
CA PRO A 84 0.34 7.86 12.04
C PRO A 84 -0.20 8.80 10.97
N GLY A 85 -1.49 9.11 11.04
CA GLY A 85 -2.15 9.97 10.06
C GLY A 85 -2.31 9.35 8.68
N GLY A 86 -2.00 8.08 8.50
CA GLY A 86 -2.10 7.40 7.22
C GLY A 86 -3.53 7.07 6.84
N CYS A 87 -3.77 6.95 5.53
CA CYS A 87 -5.05 6.48 5.01
C CYS A 87 -4.84 5.57 3.82
N ALA A 88 -5.78 4.66 3.61
CA ALA A 88 -5.73 3.71 2.51
C ALA A 88 -7.12 3.53 1.92
N ALA A 89 -7.18 3.43 0.60
CA ALA A 89 -8.40 3.07 -0.12
C ALA A 89 -8.14 1.80 -0.91
N LEU A 90 -8.89 0.74 -0.61
CA LEU A 90 -8.76 -0.55 -1.26
C LEU A 90 -10.03 -0.86 -2.05
N ALA A 91 -9.88 -1.17 -3.33
CA ALA A 91 -11.01 -1.48 -4.18
C ALA A 91 -11.46 -2.92 -3.97
N TYR A 92 -12.77 -3.14 -4.02
CA TYR A 92 -13.38 -4.46 -4.01
C TYR A 92 -14.61 -4.46 -4.90
N HIS A 93 -15.04 -5.63 -5.33
CA HIS A 93 -16.25 -5.79 -6.13
C HIS A 93 -17.36 -6.36 -5.26
N ASP A 94 -18.52 -5.69 -5.24
CA ASP A 94 -19.65 -6.07 -4.36
C ASP A 94 -20.69 -6.97 -5.04
N GLY A 95 -20.38 -7.48 -6.24
CA GLY A 95 -21.29 -8.25 -7.07
C GLY A 95 -21.97 -7.42 -8.16
N GLU A 96 -21.97 -6.10 -8.06
CA GLU A 96 -22.57 -5.20 -9.04
C GLU A 96 -21.58 -4.19 -9.58
N ARG A 97 -20.72 -3.65 -8.72
CA ARG A 97 -19.77 -2.59 -9.08
C ARG A 97 -18.53 -2.65 -8.20
N THR A 98 -17.51 -1.93 -8.62
CA THR A 98 -16.33 -1.69 -7.81
C THR A 98 -16.61 -0.60 -6.77
N ARG A 99 -16.22 -0.87 -5.54
CA ARG A 99 -16.33 0.08 -4.42
C ARG A 99 -14.99 0.20 -3.74
N PHE A 100 -14.82 1.25 -2.94
CA PHE A 100 -13.63 1.43 -2.13
C PHE A 100 -13.94 1.24 -0.65
N ALA A 101 -13.12 0.43 0.02
CA ALA A 101 -13.08 0.39 1.46
C ALA A 101 -11.95 1.32 1.92
N VAL A 102 -12.25 2.24 2.82
CA VAL A 102 -11.30 3.27 3.26
C VAL A 102 -10.91 3.02 4.70
N ALA A 103 -9.61 2.97 4.97
CA ALA A 103 -9.05 2.91 6.31
C ALA A 103 -8.32 4.21 6.60
N ILE A 104 -8.66 4.83 7.72
CA ILE A 104 -8.01 6.06 8.17
C ILE A 104 -7.48 5.80 9.58
N GLU A 105 -6.17 5.99 9.77
CA GLU A 105 -5.57 5.78 11.08
C GLU A 105 -6.24 6.69 12.10
N GLY A 106 -6.58 6.16 13.25
CA GLY A 106 -7.28 6.86 14.31
C GLY A 106 -8.80 6.81 14.24
N GLU A 107 -9.37 6.27 13.15
CA GLU A 107 -10.82 6.11 12.99
C GLU A 107 -11.18 4.64 12.88
N ASN A 108 -12.37 4.28 13.36
CA ASN A 108 -12.93 2.91 13.26
C ASN A 108 -11.96 1.83 13.78
N ASN A 109 -11.23 2.13 14.85
CA ASN A 109 -10.27 1.22 15.47
C ASN A 109 -9.06 0.87 14.59
N ILE A 110 -8.80 1.63 13.55
CA ILE A 110 -7.59 1.48 12.75
C ILE A 110 -6.43 2.17 13.48
N ARG A 111 -5.40 1.40 13.82
CA ARG A 111 -4.26 1.87 14.60
C ARG A 111 -2.99 1.83 13.78
N ALA A 112 -2.12 2.79 14.02
CA ALA A 112 -0.81 2.81 13.38
C ALA A 112 0.01 1.59 13.79
N GLY A 113 0.78 1.04 12.85
CA GLY A 113 1.69 -0.06 13.11
C GLY A 113 1.02 -1.44 13.21
N VAL A 114 -0.28 -1.53 13.02
CA VAL A 114 -1.03 -2.79 13.09
C VAL A 114 -1.34 -3.26 11.67
N LYS A 115 -1.20 -4.57 11.45
CA LYS A 115 -1.47 -5.17 10.15
C LYS A 115 -2.96 -5.46 9.98
N TYR A 116 -3.52 -5.02 8.87
CA TYR A 116 -4.94 -5.21 8.54
C TYR A 116 -5.10 -5.85 7.16
N ARG A 117 -6.26 -6.47 6.96
CA ARG A 117 -6.71 -6.93 5.65
C ARG A 117 -8.22 -6.74 5.57
N LEU A 118 -8.79 -6.82 4.37
CA LEU A 118 -10.25 -6.86 4.20
C LEU A 118 -10.74 -8.29 4.37
N ASN A 119 -11.80 -8.47 5.15
CA ASN A 119 -12.47 -9.77 5.29
C ASN A 119 -13.52 -9.96 4.19
N GLU A 120 -14.29 -11.04 4.25
CA GLU A 120 -15.34 -11.33 3.26
C GLU A 120 -16.47 -10.32 3.26
N GLN A 121 -16.67 -9.59 4.36
CA GLN A 121 -17.65 -8.51 4.46
C GLN A 121 -17.06 -7.16 4.09
N HIS A 122 -15.84 -7.14 3.54
CA HIS A 122 -15.13 -5.94 3.09
C HIS A 122 -14.87 -4.95 4.22
N GLN A 123 -14.60 -5.47 5.39
CA GLN A 123 -14.21 -4.70 6.58
C GLN A 123 -12.75 -4.97 6.92
N PHE A 124 -12.09 -3.95 7.47
CA PHE A 124 -10.70 -4.10 7.90
C PHE A 124 -10.65 -4.88 9.21
N VAL A 125 -9.88 -5.95 9.21
CA VAL A 125 -9.64 -6.79 10.39
C VAL A 125 -8.15 -6.98 10.59
N GLU A 126 -7.73 -7.11 11.84
CA GLU A 126 -6.33 -7.41 12.14
C GLU A 126 -5.96 -8.81 11.66
N CYS A 127 -4.75 -8.94 11.12
CA CYS A 127 -4.27 -10.27 10.73
C CYS A 127 -3.12 -10.79 11.59
#